data_dd8c8d6945052f1cf524e61f2c6d25b2
#
_entry.id   dd8c8d6945052f1cf524e61f2c6d25b2
#
_cell.length_a   1.000
_cell.length_b   1.000
_cell.length_c   1.000
_cell.angle_alpha   90.00
_cell.angle_beta   90.00
_cell.angle_gamma   90.00
#
_symmetry.space_group_name_H-M   'P 1'
#
loop_
_entity.id
_entity.type
_entity.pdbx_description
1 polymer ?
#
loop_
_entity_poly.entity_id
_entity_poly.type
_entity_poly.pdbx_seq_one_letter_code
_entity_poly.pdbx_strand_id
1 'polypeptide(L)'
;MTLTIYQTNDLHSNFENIARIAAYIKDHRKKEDLFLDCGDLCDLKDITVQGTRGIGAVRILKHAGVDAMAVGNNEIDLENKSLVKCAGEDIKMLSCNITDNDKNPLDGITGSVIFNRCGVRFLVIGISPYYSKSLKPGKYNVFFQMGNLS
;
A
#
# COMPACT_ATOMS: atom_id res chain seq x y z
N MET A 1 -8.47 -5.01 -27.32
CA MET A 1 -8.88 -5.25 -25.93
C MET A 1 -8.18 -4.21 -25.08
N THR A 2 -8.89 -3.44 -24.26
CA THR A 2 -8.30 -2.34 -23.48
C THR A 2 -8.42 -2.67 -22.00
N LEU A 3 -7.34 -2.55 -21.26
CA LEU A 3 -7.28 -2.61 -19.80
C LEU A 3 -7.05 -1.20 -19.26
N THR A 4 -7.79 -0.80 -18.26
CA THR A 4 -7.60 0.47 -17.56
C THR A 4 -6.92 0.22 -16.22
N ILE A 5 -5.91 1.03 -15.89
CA ILE A 5 -5.32 1.06 -14.56
C ILE A 5 -5.74 2.37 -13.90
N TYR A 6 -6.52 2.25 -12.83
CA TYR A 6 -6.83 3.35 -11.93
C TYR A 6 -5.75 3.41 -10.87
N GLN A 7 -5.33 4.62 -10.51
CA GLN A 7 -4.27 4.81 -9.52
C GLN A 7 -4.61 5.95 -8.58
N THR A 8 -4.30 5.74 -7.29
CA THR A 8 -4.31 6.77 -6.24
C THR A 8 -2.96 6.81 -5.52
N ASN A 9 -2.69 7.91 -4.83
CA ASN A 9 -1.55 8.10 -3.93
C ASN A 9 -1.83 9.26 -2.98
N ASP A 10 -1.12 9.31 -1.85
CA ASP A 10 -1.17 10.43 -0.90
C ASP A 10 -2.60 10.78 -0.44
N LEU A 11 -3.39 9.76 -0.13
CA LEU A 11 -4.80 9.97 0.26
C LEU A 11 -4.93 10.60 1.66
N HIS A 12 -3.93 10.42 2.54
CA HIS A 12 -3.81 11.09 3.82
C HIS A 12 -5.12 11.16 4.62
N SER A 13 -5.78 10.00 4.77
CA SER A 13 -7.05 9.83 5.49
C SER A 13 -8.21 10.73 5.00
N ASN A 14 -8.15 11.20 3.76
CA ASN A 14 -9.26 11.95 3.18
C ASN A 14 -10.40 10.99 2.79
N PHE A 15 -11.09 10.47 3.81
CA PHE A 15 -12.12 9.44 3.63
C PHE A 15 -13.29 9.90 2.78
N GLU A 16 -13.60 11.20 2.76
CA GLU A 16 -14.63 11.75 1.88
C GLU A 16 -14.24 11.58 0.41
N ASN A 17 -13.00 11.91 0.05
CA ASN A 17 -12.51 11.71 -1.30
C ASN A 17 -12.38 10.21 -1.65
N ILE A 18 -11.98 9.36 -0.70
CA ILE A 18 -11.95 7.92 -0.90
C ILE A 18 -13.36 7.39 -1.22
N ALA A 19 -14.39 7.89 -0.54
CA ALA A 19 -15.77 7.50 -0.83
C ALA A 19 -16.22 7.95 -2.24
N ARG A 20 -15.81 9.15 -2.68
CA ARG A 20 -16.08 9.64 -4.05
C ARG A 20 -15.35 8.79 -5.10
N ILE A 21 -14.08 8.45 -4.85
CA ILE A 21 -13.29 7.57 -5.70
C ILE A 21 -13.94 6.18 -5.77
N ALA A 22 -14.36 5.62 -4.63
CA ALA A 22 -15.03 4.32 -4.58
C ALA A 22 -16.31 4.31 -5.42
N ALA A 23 -17.13 5.37 -5.36
CA ALA A 23 -18.31 5.51 -6.19
C ALA A 23 -17.95 5.54 -7.68
N TYR A 24 -16.93 6.33 -8.06
CA TYR A 24 -16.47 6.40 -9.43
C TYR A 24 -15.94 5.05 -9.93
N ILE A 25 -15.12 4.37 -9.15
CA ILE A 25 -14.59 3.03 -9.47
C ILE A 25 -15.73 2.03 -9.65
N LYS A 26 -16.71 2.04 -8.76
CA LYS A 26 -17.88 1.14 -8.83
C LYS A 26 -18.64 1.30 -10.16
N ASP A 27 -18.77 2.53 -10.65
CA ASP A 27 -19.56 2.82 -11.85
C ASP A 27 -18.79 2.61 -13.16
N HIS A 28 -17.46 2.71 -13.14
CA HIS A 28 -16.64 2.76 -14.35
C HIS A 28 -15.71 1.57 -14.53
N ARG A 29 -15.27 0.93 -13.44
CA ARG A 29 -14.31 -0.16 -13.48
C ARG A 29 -14.92 -1.42 -14.08
N LYS A 30 -14.21 -1.98 -15.06
CA LYS A 30 -14.53 -3.28 -15.64
C LYS A 30 -13.82 -4.39 -14.87
N LYS A 31 -14.28 -5.64 -15.07
CA LYS A 31 -13.72 -6.83 -14.39
C LYS A 31 -12.20 -6.99 -14.56
N GLU A 32 -11.70 -6.64 -15.75
CA GLU A 32 -10.29 -6.81 -16.08
C GLU A 32 -9.41 -5.62 -15.65
N ASP A 33 -10.02 -4.49 -15.29
CA ASP A 33 -9.27 -3.30 -14.89
C ASP A 33 -8.60 -3.49 -13.52
N LEU A 34 -7.50 -2.77 -13.30
CA LEU A 34 -6.78 -2.73 -12.03
C LEU A 34 -7.00 -1.41 -11.32
N PHE A 35 -7.11 -1.46 -9.99
CA PHE A 35 -7.08 -0.29 -9.13
C PHE A 35 -5.95 -0.44 -8.11
N LEU A 36 -4.96 0.45 -8.19
CA LEU A 36 -3.73 0.42 -7.40
C LEU A 36 -3.61 1.70 -6.57
N ASP A 37 -3.05 1.58 -5.37
CA ASP A 37 -2.70 2.71 -4.53
C ASP A 37 -1.19 2.75 -4.28
N CYS A 38 -0.58 3.92 -4.37
CA CYS A 38 0.87 4.08 -4.25
C CYS A 38 1.35 4.42 -2.83
N GLY A 39 0.45 4.32 -1.84
CA GLY A 39 0.79 4.52 -0.43
C GLY A 39 0.49 5.93 0.08
N ASP A 40 0.92 6.18 1.32
CA ASP A 40 0.58 7.36 2.11
C ASP A 40 -0.94 7.56 2.26
N LEU A 41 -1.61 6.43 2.51
CA LEU A 41 -3.03 6.39 2.83
C LEU A 41 -3.32 7.03 4.18
N CYS A 42 -2.48 6.76 5.19
CA CYS A 42 -2.70 7.15 6.56
C CYS A 42 -2.22 8.58 6.84
N ASP A 43 -3.08 9.41 7.46
CA ASP A 43 -2.61 10.58 8.21
C ASP A 43 -2.47 10.19 9.69
N LEU A 44 -1.25 10.22 10.22
CA LEU A 44 -0.97 9.84 11.60
C LEU A 44 -1.63 10.75 12.65
N LYS A 45 -2.17 11.91 12.23
CA LYS A 45 -2.93 12.83 13.08
C LYS A 45 -4.43 12.56 13.04
N ASP A 46 -4.91 11.78 12.07
CA ASP A 46 -6.32 11.44 11.94
C ASP A 46 -6.79 10.53 13.08
N ILE A 47 -7.95 10.84 13.66
CA ILE A 47 -8.50 10.13 14.81
C ILE A 47 -8.81 8.66 14.50
N THR A 48 -9.23 8.35 13.26
CA THR A 48 -9.50 6.97 12.82
C THR A 48 -8.20 6.18 12.75
N VAL A 49 -7.14 6.80 12.20
CA VAL A 49 -5.81 6.17 12.13
C VAL A 49 -5.25 5.94 13.52
N GLN A 50 -5.34 6.94 14.41
CA GLN A 50 -4.87 6.80 15.79
C GLN A 50 -5.65 5.72 16.56
N GLY A 51 -6.99 5.78 16.51
CA GLY A 51 -7.86 4.86 17.23
C GLY A 51 -7.78 3.42 16.75
N THR A 52 -7.54 3.21 15.46
CA THR A 52 -7.44 1.88 14.84
C THR A 52 -6.03 1.46 14.48
N ARG A 53 -5.04 2.32 14.73
CA ARG A 53 -3.63 2.09 14.35
C ARG A 53 -3.44 1.82 12.86
N GLY A 54 -4.20 2.54 12.02
CA GLY A 54 -4.17 2.43 10.56
C GLY A 54 -5.11 1.38 9.97
N ILE A 55 -5.56 0.39 10.74
CA ILE A 55 -6.42 -0.70 10.25
C ILE A 55 -7.71 -0.17 9.64
N GLY A 56 -8.34 0.84 10.27
CA GLY A 56 -9.57 1.46 9.76
C GLY A 56 -9.38 2.08 8.38
N ALA A 57 -8.29 2.80 8.16
CA ALA A 57 -7.97 3.40 6.86
C ALA A 57 -7.78 2.33 5.78
N VAL A 58 -7.02 1.27 6.08
CA VAL A 58 -6.79 0.16 5.15
C VAL A 58 -8.10 -0.56 4.80
N ARG A 59 -8.99 -0.78 5.77
CA ARG A 59 -10.33 -1.35 5.52
C ARG A 59 -11.18 -0.48 4.60
N ILE A 60 -11.16 0.84 4.79
CA ILE A 60 -11.87 1.78 3.92
C ILE A 60 -11.33 1.69 2.49
N LEU A 61 -10.00 1.71 2.32
CA LEU A 61 -9.39 1.59 0.99
C LEU A 61 -9.71 0.24 0.33
N LYS A 62 -9.67 -0.86 1.07
CA LYS A 62 -10.08 -2.17 0.60
C LYS A 62 -11.53 -2.16 0.09
N HIS A 63 -12.45 -1.57 0.85
CA HIS A 63 -13.86 -1.45 0.45
C HIS A 63 -14.07 -0.53 -0.76
N ALA A 64 -13.15 0.41 -1.01
CA ALA A 64 -13.13 1.19 -2.24
C ALA A 64 -12.73 0.36 -3.47
N GLY A 65 -12.28 -0.88 -3.28
CA GLY A 65 -12.01 -1.85 -4.34
C GLY A 65 -10.57 -1.87 -4.84
N VAL A 66 -9.61 -1.39 -4.04
CA VAL A 66 -8.18 -1.45 -4.39
C VAL A 66 -7.72 -2.91 -4.50
N ASP A 67 -6.95 -3.24 -5.54
CA ASP A 67 -6.36 -4.58 -5.77
C ASP A 67 -5.04 -4.76 -5.02
N ALA A 68 -4.25 -3.70 -4.94
CA ALA A 68 -2.98 -3.67 -4.20
C ALA A 68 -2.60 -2.24 -3.83
N MET A 69 -1.86 -2.09 -2.73
CA MET A 69 -1.28 -0.82 -2.32
C MET A 69 0.20 -0.95 -2.02
N ALA A 70 0.97 0.08 -2.33
CA ALA A 70 2.35 0.20 -1.86
C ALA A 70 2.38 0.67 -0.41
N VAL A 71 3.45 0.33 0.31
CA VAL A 71 3.69 0.84 1.66
C VAL A 71 4.39 2.19 1.56
N GLY A 72 3.68 3.26 1.93
CA GLY A 72 4.20 4.62 2.00
C GLY A 72 4.97 4.90 3.30
N ASN A 73 5.46 6.13 3.46
CA ASN A 73 6.20 6.51 4.68
C ASN A 73 5.28 6.60 5.90
N ASN A 74 4.04 7.01 5.74
CA ASN A 74 3.09 7.09 6.84
C ASN A 74 2.72 5.70 7.37
N GLU A 75 2.62 4.69 6.52
CA GLU A 75 2.41 3.31 6.94
C GLU A 75 3.64 2.77 7.71
N ILE A 76 4.87 3.12 7.28
CA ILE A 76 6.11 2.77 8.00
C ILE A 76 6.15 3.40 9.40
N ASP A 77 5.62 4.61 9.53
CA ASP A 77 5.59 5.35 10.79
C ASP A 77 4.46 4.94 11.75
N LEU A 78 3.58 4.03 11.36
CA LEU A 78 2.60 3.44 12.27
C LEU A 78 3.30 2.75 13.45
N GLU A 79 2.61 2.69 14.60
CA GLU A 79 3.14 2.05 15.80
C GLU A 79 3.50 0.57 15.60
N ASN A 80 4.35 0.06 16.49
CA ASN A 80 4.88 -1.31 16.46
C ASN A 80 3.85 -2.37 16.09
N LYS A 81 4.16 -3.20 15.11
CA LYS A 81 3.33 -4.28 14.57
C LYS A 81 2.02 -3.82 13.91
N SER A 82 1.74 -2.51 13.85
CA SER A 82 0.51 -2.01 13.22
C SER A 82 0.55 -2.20 11.71
N LEU A 83 1.69 -1.97 11.08
CA LEU A 83 1.88 -2.22 9.65
C LEU A 83 1.58 -3.69 9.28
N VAL A 84 2.13 -4.65 10.04
CA VAL A 84 1.85 -6.08 9.83
C VAL A 84 0.37 -6.42 10.03
N LYS A 85 -0.29 -5.78 11.02
CA LYS A 85 -1.73 -5.95 11.23
C LYS A 85 -2.54 -5.37 10.07
N CYS A 86 -2.14 -4.22 9.53
CA CYS A 86 -2.75 -3.63 8.35
C CYS A 86 -2.64 -4.58 7.14
N ALA A 87 -1.48 -5.22 6.96
CA ALA A 87 -1.27 -6.21 5.90
C ALA A 87 -2.14 -7.48 6.07
N GLY A 88 -2.56 -7.78 7.29
CA GLY A 88 -3.49 -8.88 7.61
C GLY A 88 -4.95 -8.62 7.21
N GLU A 89 -5.30 -7.42 6.74
CA GLU A 89 -6.68 -7.05 6.38
C GLU A 89 -7.10 -7.53 4.97
N ASP A 90 -6.46 -8.56 4.44
CA ASP A 90 -6.76 -9.16 3.12
C ASP A 90 -6.68 -8.14 1.97
N ILE A 91 -5.71 -7.23 2.07
CA ILE A 91 -5.28 -6.34 1.00
C ILE A 91 -3.82 -6.68 0.62
N LYS A 92 -3.51 -6.64 -0.66
CA LYS A 92 -2.14 -6.87 -1.11
C LYS A 92 -1.29 -5.63 -0.82
N MET A 93 -0.57 -5.63 0.30
CA MET A 93 0.40 -4.59 0.62
C MET A 93 1.77 -4.95 0.06
N LEU A 94 2.37 -4.02 -0.68
CA LEU A 94 3.58 -4.27 -1.47
C LEU A 94 4.73 -3.38 -1.01
N SER A 95 5.88 -4.01 -0.74
CA SER A 95 7.18 -3.34 -0.61
C SER A 95 8.31 -4.35 -0.79
N CYS A 96 9.17 -4.15 -1.78
CA CYS A 96 10.32 -5.01 -2.02
C CYS A 96 11.56 -4.60 -1.22
N ASN A 97 11.51 -3.47 -0.51
CA ASN A 97 12.66 -2.87 0.17
C ASN A 97 12.41 -2.55 1.64
N ILE A 98 11.38 -3.13 2.27
CA ILE A 98 11.15 -3.05 3.70
C ILE A 98 11.40 -4.41 4.36
N THR A 99 12.10 -4.42 5.49
CA THR A 99 12.40 -5.62 6.28
C THR A 99 12.27 -5.34 7.78
N ASP A 100 12.23 -6.40 8.56
CA ASP A 100 12.46 -6.30 10.00
C ASP A 100 13.96 -6.02 10.31
N ASN A 101 14.31 -5.97 11.60
CA ASN A 101 15.69 -5.72 12.05
C ASN A 101 16.63 -6.89 11.69
N ASP A 102 16.11 -8.09 11.50
CA ASP A 102 16.85 -9.29 11.14
C ASP A 102 16.95 -9.48 9.62
N LYS A 103 16.50 -8.47 8.86
CA LYS A 103 16.47 -8.44 7.38
C LYS A 103 15.50 -9.44 6.76
N ASN A 104 14.51 -9.91 7.49
CA ASN A 104 13.45 -10.75 6.95
C ASN A 104 12.33 -9.87 6.36
N PRO A 105 11.62 -10.33 5.31
CA PRO A 105 10.38 -9.70 4.87
C PRO A 105 9.37 -9.61 6.01
N LEU A 106 8.56 -8.55 6.02
CA LEU A 106 7.48 -8.41 7.00
C LEU A 106 6.28 -9.31 6.63
N ASP A 107 5.68 -9.94 7.63
CA ASP A 107 4.49 -10.77 7.43
C ASP A 107 3.36 -10.00 6.74
N GLY A 108 2.77 -10.63 5.72
CA GLY A 108 1.67 -10.05 4.93
C GLY A 108 2.10 -8.98 3.92
N ILE A 109 3.37 -8.57 3.90
CA ILE A 109 3.90 -7.64 2.91
C ILE A 109 4.77 -8.39 1.92
N THR A 110 4.48 -8.23 0.63
CA THR A 110 5.22 -8.88 -0.45
C THR A 110 5.90 -7.86 -1.33
N GLY A 111 7.03 -8.23 -1.96
CA GLY A 111 7.74 -7.33 -2.86
C GLY A 111 6.95 -7.02 -4.13
N SER A 112 6.13 -7.97 -4.57
CA SER A 112 5.39 -7.86 -5.83
C SER A 112 4.20 -8.80 -5.86
N VAL A 113 3.31 -8.57 -6.83
CA VAL A 113 2.17 -9.44 -7.14
C VAL A 113 1.98 -9.53 -8.66
N ILE A 114 1.54 -10.69 -9.14
CA ILE A 114 1.17 -10.86 -10.55
C ILE A 114 -0.35 -10.90 -10.67
N PHE A 115 -0.88 -10.01 -11.50
CA PHE A 115 -2.28 -10.02 -11.93
C PHE A 115 -2.38 -10.58 -13.35
N ASN A 116 -3.27 -11.55 -13.55
CA ASN A 116 -3.61 -12.05 -14.88
C ASN A 116 -4.89 -11.32 -15.34
N ARG A 117 -4.76 -10.48 -16.36
CA ARG A 117 -5.86 -9.69 -16.92
C ARG A 117 -5.80 -9.71 -18.45
N CYS A 118 -6.93 -9.92 -19.10
CA CYS A 118 -6.98 -9.92 -20.56
C CYS A 118 -5.98 -10.88 -21.25
N GLY A 119 -5.62 -11.98 -20.59
CA GLY A 119 -4.60 -12.93 -21.09
C GLY A 119 -3.15 -12.44 -20.98
N VAL A 120 -2.92 -11.29 -20.31
CA VAL A 120 -1.58 -10.73 -20.04
C VAL A 120 -1.27 -10.82 -18.55
N ARG A 121 -0.01 -11.09 -18.24
CA ARG A 121 0.48 -11.06 -16.85
C ARG A 121 1.09 -9.70 -16.55
N PHE A 122 0.54 -9.02 -15.56
CA PHE A 122 1.03 -7.74 -15.04
C PHE A 122 1.78 -7.99 -13.74
N LEU A 123 3.08 -7.74 -13.73
CA LEU A 123 3.88 -7.72 -12.51
C LEU A 123 3.80 -6.32 -11.91
N VAL A 124 3.24 -6.23 -10.70
CA VAL A 124 3.19 -4.99 -9.91
C VAL A 124 4.21 -5.12 -8.78
N ILE A 125 5.13 -4.18 -8.70
CA ILE A 125 6.20 -4.14 -7.70
C ILE A 125 5.95 -2.94 -6.78
N GLY A 126 5.96 -3.16 -5.45
CA GLY A 126 5.91 -2.09 -4.47
C GLY A 126 7.31 -1.66 -4.07
N ILE A 127 7.51 -0.34 -3.95
CA ILE A 127 8.75 0.25 -3.44
C ILE A 127 8.38 1.29 -2.40
N SER A 128 8.90 1.14 -1.19
CA SER A 128 8.73 2.11 -0.11
C SER A 128 9.78 3.22 -0.19
N PRO A 129 9.41 4.47 0.14
CA PRO A 129 10.38 5.56 0.14
C PRO A 129 11.42 5.38 1.25
N TYR A 130 12.66 5.79 0.98
CA TYR A 130 13.72 5.85 1.97
C TYR A 130 13.78 7.24 2.61
N TYR A 131 13.43 7.33 3.89
CA TYR A 131 13.58 8.55 4.69
C TYR A 131 14.55 8.30 5.84
N SER A 132 15.73 8.88 5.76
CA SER A 132 16.75 8.74 6.80
C SER A 132 16.33 9.31 8.17
N LYS A 133 15.29 10.16 8.21
CA LYS A 133 14.77 10.77 9.44
C LYS A 133 13.62 10.00 10.10
N SER A 134 12.91 9.15 9.35
CA SER A 134 11.74 8.40 9.83
C SER A 134 12.11 7.05 10.44
N LEU A 135 13.30 6.55 10.14
CA LEU A 135 13.78 5.28 10.67
C LEU A 135 14.19 5.44 12.14
N LYS A 136 13.20 5.36 13.03
CA LYS A 136 13.50 5.19 14.47
C LYS A 136 14.15 3.83 14.64
N PRO A 137 15.33 3.76 15.34
CA PRO A 137 15.97 2.49 15.65
C PRO A 137 14.96 1.53 16.27
N GLY A 138 14.86 0.31 15.73
CA GLY A 138 14.04 -0.75 16.29
C GLY A 138 12.65 -0.97 15.66
N LYS A 139 12.27 -0.26 14.57
CA LYS A 139 11.01 -0.53 13.87
C LYS A 139 11.20 -1.41 12.63
N TYR A 140 11.61 -0.80 11.54
CA TYR A 140 11.78 -1.44 10.23
C TYR A 140 13.02 -0.89 9.54
N ASN A 141 13.60 -1.66 8.64
CA ASN A 141 14.66 -1.20 7.76
C ASN A 141 14.09 -0.99 6.37
N VAL A 142 14.33 0.19 5.80
CA VAL A 142 14.06 0.46 4.39
C VAL A 142 15.40 0.65 3.69
N PHE A 143 15.61 -0.03 2.59
CA PHE A 143 16.87 0.05 1.87
C PHE A 143 16.64 0.32 0.39
N PHE A 144 17.59 1.07 -0.21
CA PHE A 144 17.74 1.18 -1.66
C PHE A 144 19.08 0.58 -2.04
N GLN A 145 19.05 -0.40 -2.90
CA GLN A 145 20.24 -0.88 -3.56
C GLN A 145 20.21 -0.35 -4.99
N MET A 146 21.12 0.58 -5.30
CA MET A 146 21.37 0.94 -6.68
C MET A 146 22.14 -0.20 -7.31
N GLY A 147 21.46 -1.09 -8.01
CA GLY A 147 22.07 -2.08 -8.87
C GLY A 147 22.55 -1.39 -10.16
N ASN A 148 23.80 -1.58 -10.54
CA ASN A 148 24.18 -1.31 -11.92
C ASN A 148 23.39 -2.27 -12.80
N LEU A 149 22.46 -1.74 -13.59
CA LEU A 149 21.88 -2.48 -14.71
C LEU A 149 22.97 -2.58 -15.77
N SER A 150 23.76 -3.65 -15.72
CA SER A 150 24.67 -4.05 -16.79
C SER A 150 23.93 -4.86 -17.82
#